data_cd293be73225d497551e4510fbc9cdee
#
_entry.id   cd293be73225d497551e4510fbc9cdee
#
_cell.length_a   1.000
_cell.length_b   1.000
_cell.length_c   1.000
_cell.angle_alpha   90.00
_cell.angle_beta   90.00
_cell.angle_gamma   90.00
#
_symmetry.space_group_name_H-M   'P 1'
#
loop_
_entity.id
_entity.type
_entity.pdbx_description
1 polymer ?
#
loop_
_entity_poly.entity_id
_entity_poly.type
_entity_poly.pdbx_seq_one_letter_code
_entity_poly.pdbx_strand_id
1 'polypeptide(L)'
;MIPSVLLLAILPWYVLGVVVPWLDNDPFVEANLHATKLGFGLPPVLSPGEITDETRTLPHEGHIPHYVIDNCPLVHLYSEETYWPADVSEFIRHFNIQTGNKSIVKDAPLELQDLSAGFSPTVQDPDYFVPSENTFLTALDDFGKDPKWLLGHRPDYSTGRIKNAPAILIVVDKGNGWVDAYWFYFYSFNLGAFIMGYGPWGNHVGDWEHSLVRFYQGKPQYLWMSAHGGGQAYIFDAVEKKTRVQYAGAKESSRILERPLIFSARGTHANYASVGQHAHDVPFFFSALSDFTDRGPLWDPSLNYLGYTYNGSVVTPASGPEEKLGVDWLYFLGRWGDKQLNWKDPRQKWCPVQWRFIDGPRGPLAKHLERTGLCQRHKWWNFWGGCPARRSIKRGQGLDAEHNDLVGDNCGILLYRIRPKWLRSLARLVMWRGIACFTMDYFTG
;
A
#
# COMPACT_ATOMS: atom_id res chain seq x y z
N MET A 1 11.21 -44.47 -3.36
CA MET A 1 10.77 -44.22 -1.97
C MET A 1 11.71 -43.32 -1.13
N ILE A 2 12.95 -43.08 -1.60
CA ILE A 2 13.91 -42.20 -0.87
C ILE A 2 13.71 -40.68 -1.14
N PRO A 3 13.15 -40.22 -2.26
CA PRO A 3 12.96 -38.77 -2.47
C PRO A 3 11.93 -38.13 -1.56
N SER A 4 10.91 -38.86 -1.13
CA SER A 4 9.81 -38.31 -0.32
C SER A 4 10.22 -38.04 1.14
N VAL A 5 11.18 -38.77 1.66
CA VAL A 5 11.68 -38.61 3.03
C VAL A 5 12.60 -37.39 3.13
N LEU A 6 13.37 -37.10 2.08
CA LEU A 6 14.24 -35.91 2.05
C LEU A 6 13.43 -34.61 1.96
N LEU A 7 12.32 -34.63 1.25
CA LEU A 7 11.41 -33.46 1.17
C LEU A 7 10.72 -33.18 2.50
N LEU A 8 10.30 -34.21 3.22
CA LEU A 8 9.69 -34.08 4.55
C LEU A 8 10.68 -33.64 5.63
N ALA A 9 11.97 -33.91 5.48
CA ALA A 9 13.01 -33.42 6.38
C ALA A 9 13.38 -31.94 6.15
N ILE A 10 13.19 -31.43 4.95
CA ILE A 10 13.49 -30.03 4.61
C ILE A 10 12.30 -29.10 4.96
N LEU A 11 11.06 -29.59 4.88
CA LEU A 11 9.86 -28.81 5.19
C LEU A 11 9.84 -28.21 6.61
N PRO A 12 10.18 -28.94 7.69
CA PRO A 12 10.18 -28.39 9.04
C PRO A 12 11.20 -27.27 9.23
N TRP A 13 12.34 -27.34 8.55
CA TRP A 13 13.40 -26.31 8.62
C TRP A 13 12.97 -25.02 7.90
N TYR A 14 12.18 -25.14 6.86
CA TYR A 14 11.59 -24.00 6.15
C TYR A 14 10.46 -23.34 6.96
N VAL A 15 9.66 -24.15 7.65
CA VAL A 15 8.56 -23.68 8.54
C VAL A 15 9.12 -23.04 9.81
N LEU A 16 10.27 -23.51 10.31
CA LEU A 16 10.92 -22.95 11.51
C LEU A 16 11.80 -21.73 11.21
N GLY A 17 11.90 -21.29 9.93
CA GLY A 17 12.71 -20.11 9.58
C GLY A 17 14.21 -20.31 9.82
N VAL A 18 14.66 -21.56 10.02
CA VAL A 18 16.09 -21.86 10.08
C VAL A 18 16.65 -21.76 8.67
N VAL A 19 17.17 -20.60 8.34
CA VAL A 19 17.91 -20.34 7.11
C VAL A 19 19.16 -21.21 7.16
N VAL A 20 19.21 -22.21 6.31
CA VAL A 20 20.47 -22.92 6.08
C VAL A 20 21.44 -21.89 5.47
N PRO A 21 22.60 -21.61 6.07
CA PRO A 21 23.46 -20.47 5.71
C PRO A 21 23.87 -20.39 4.23
N TRP A 22 23.74 -21.48 3.49
CA TRP A 22 24.01 -21.54 2.04
C TRP A 22 22.78 -21.33 1.16
N LEU A 23 21.57 -21.13 1.76
CA LEU A 23 20.33 -20.90 1.03
C LEU A 23 20.06 -19.43 0.73
N ASP A 24 20.63 -18.52 1.41
CA ASP A 24 20.73 -17.09 1.04
C ASP A 24 21.42 -16.30 2.15
N ASN A 25 22.34 -15.42 1.80
CA ASN A 25 22.54 -14.21 2.59
C ASN A 25 21.23 -13.44 2.51
N ASP A 26 20.27 -13.76 3.38
CA ASP A 26 18.99 -13.09 3.38
C ASP A 26 19.25 -11.61 3.68
N PRO A 27 18.99 -10.68 2.73
CA PRO A 27 19.16 -9.26 3.00
C PRO A 27 18.28 -8.79 4.16
N PHE A 28 17.33 -9.62 4.60
CA PHE A 28 16.58 -9.40 5.85
C PHE A 28 17.48 -9.46 7.09
N VAL A 29 18.41 -10.39 7.17
CA VAL A 29 19.37 -10.48 8.30
C VAL A 29 20.33 -9.31 8.26
N GLU A 30 20.87 -8.98 7.09
CA GLU A 30 21.72 -7.80 6.94
C GLU A 30 20.96 -6.49 7.14
N ALA A 31 19.73 -6.36 6.67
CA ALA A 31 18.89 -5.18 6.88
C ALA A 31 18.53 -5.01 8.36
N ASN A 32 18.23 -6.08 9.09
CA ASN A 32 17.98 -6.02 10.53
C ASN A 32 19.24 -5.61 11.32
N LEU A 33 20.39 -6.20 11.00
CA LEU A 33 21.67 -5.83 11.59
C LEU A 33 22.04 -4.39 11.30
N HIS A 34 21.65 -3.87 10.15
CA HIS A 34 21.97 -2.51 9.77
C HIS A 34 20.95 -1.48 10.24
N ALA A 35 19.67 -1.81 10.24
CA ALA A 35 18.66 -0.98 10.91
C ALA A 35 19.05 -0.77 12.38
N THR A 36 19.56 -1.81 13.03
CA THR A 36 20.12 -1.70 14.37
C THR A 36 21.40 -0.85 14.40
N LYS A 37 22.28 -0.96 13.40
CA LYS A 37 23.51 -0.13 13.32
C LYS A 37 23.23 1.32 12.90
N LEU A 38 22.25 1.59 12.03
CA LEU A 38 21.83 2.95 11.69
C LEU A 38 21.08 3.62 12.83
N GLY A 39 20.42 2.84 13.71
CA GLY A 39 19.76 3.35 14.92
C GLY A 39 20.75 3.69 16.06
N PHE A 40 21.98 3.24 15.99
CA PHE A 40 22.99 3.58 17.00
C PHE A 40 23.42 5.04 16.84
N GLY A 41 22.90 5.91 17.68
CA GLY A 41 23.23 7.34 17.73
C GLY A 41 22.14 8.28 17.29
N LEU A 42 21.04 7.79 16.71
CA LEU A 42 19.87 8.63 16.44
C LEU A 42 18.89 8.57 17.62
N PRO A 43 18.23 9.70 17.95
CA PRO A 43 17.24 9.73 19.02
C PRO A 43 16.03 8.83 18.67
N PRO A 44 15.28 8.34 19.67
CA PRO A 44 14.12 7.50 19.45
C PRO A 44 13.01 8.24 18.72
N VAL A 45 12.28 7.51 17.88
CA VAL A 45 11.02 7.94 17.31
C VAL A 45 9.96 7.84 18.39
N LEU A 46 9.22 8.91 18.63
CA LEU A 46 8.16 8.99 19.63
C LEU A 46 6.78 8.72 19.01
N SER A 47 5.87 8.18 19.81
CA SER A 47 4.45 8.25 19.45
C SER A 47 3.95 9.69 19.66
N PRO A 48 2.93 10.17 18.92
CA PRO A 48 2.46 11.55 19.05
C PRO A 48 2.08 11.95 20.48
N GLY A 49 1.55 11.04 21.28
CA GLY A 49 1.19 11.28 22.68
C GLY A 49 2.37 11.47 23.65
N GLU A 50 3.59 11.12 23.22
CA GLU A 50 4.83 11.27 24.01
C GLU A 50 5.59 12.56 23.67
N ILE A 51 5.11 13.33 22.67
CA ILE A 51 5.79 14.54 22.19
C ILE A 51 5.51 15.71 23.13
N THR A 52 6.57 16.31 23.64
CA THR A 52 6.55 17.54 24.43
C THR A 52 6.98 18.72 23.55
N ASP A 53 6.86 19.94 24.07
CA ASP A 53 7.33 21.13 23.36
C ASP A 53 8.84 21.10 23.09
N GLU A 54 9.62 20.44 23.95
CA GLU A 54 11.07 20.29 23.80
C GLU A 54 11.44 19.25 22.72
N THR A 55 10.62 18.22 22.55
CA THR A 55 10.87 17.13 21.58
C THR A 55 10.18 17.35 20.25
N ARG A 56 9.26 18.32 20.16
CA ARG A 56 8.51 18.63 18.95
C ARG A 56 9.44 18.97 17.78
N THR A 57 9.14 18.42 16.62
CA THR A 57 9.91 18.65 15.39
C THR A 57 9.23 19.66 14.47
N LEU A 58 7.90 19.58 14.34
CA LEU A 58 7.14 20.53 13.53
C LEU A 58 6.91 21.84 14.31
N PRO A 59 7.01 23.01 13.68
CA PRO A 59 6.86 24.29 14.36
C PRO A 59 5.45 24.51 14.92
N HIS A 60 4.44 24.00 14.24
CA HIS A 60 3.02 24.06 14.66
C HIS A 60 2.19 23.05 13.86
N GLU A 61 0.99 22.76 14.31
CA GLU A 61 0.00 21.98 13.59
C GLU A 61 -0.42 22.68 12.30
N GLY A 62 -0.75 21.91 11.25
CA GLY A 62 -1.03 22.43 9.91
C GLY A 62 0.22 22.78 9.09
N HIS A 63 1.42 22.75 9.68
CA HIS A 63 2.65 23.04 8.93
C HIS A 63 3.17 21.82 8.17
N ILE A 64 3.23 21.92 6.85
CA ILE A 64 3.86 20.92 5.99
C ILE A 64 5.20 21.47 5.50
N PRO A 65 6.33 20.89 5.96
CA PRO A 65 7.65 21.33 5.54
C PRO A 65 7.90 21.09 4.04
N HIS A 66 8.60 22.00 3.38
CA HIS A 66 8.91 21.88 1.94
C HIS A 66 9.64 20.57 1.59
N TYR A 67 10.52 20.07 2.45
CA TYR A 67 11.23 18.83 2.20
C TYR A 67 10.29 17.63 2.06
N VAL A 68 9.09 17.67 2.65
CA VAL A 68 8.07 16.62 2.48
C VAL A 68 7.58 16.58 1.03
N ILE A 69 7.31 17.76 0.46
CA ILE A 69 6.85 17.88 -0.94
C ILE A 69 7.99 17.56 -1.91
N ASP A 70 9.20 18.05 -1.62
CA ASP A 70 10.41 17.83 -2.42
C ASP A 70 10.75 16.34 -2.57
N ASN A 71 10.41 15.52 -1.57
CA ASN A 71 10.66 14.07 -1.56
C ASN A 71 9.36 13.25 -1.71
N CYS A 72 8.27 13.86 -2.19
CA CYS A 72 7.04 13.14 -2.49
C CYS A 72 7.32 11.98 -3.47
N PRO A 73 6.89 10.76 -3.20
CA PRO A 73 7.04 9.67 -4.14
C PRO A 73 6.36 9.95 -5.48
N LEU A 74 6.99 9.51 -6.56
CA LEU A 74 6.39 9.44 -7.89
C LEU A 74 5.86 8.03 -8.08
N VAL A 75 4.65 7.90 -8.62
CA VAL A 75 3.98 6.60 -8.74
C VAL A 75 3.84 6.24 -10.20
N HIS A 76 4.48 5.15 -10.65
CA HIS A 76 4.15 4.50 -11.90
C HIS A 76 2.87 3.69 -11.70
N LEU A 77 1.80 4.10 -12.34
CA LEU A 77 0.57 3.31 -12.44
C LEU A 77 0.77 2.25 -13.51
N TYR A 78 0.09 1.10 -13.38
CA TYR A 78 0.23 0.04 -14.38
C TYR A 78 -0.24 0.53 -15.77
N SER A 79 0.46 0.12 -16.83
CA SER A 79 0.19 0.62 -18.20
C SER A 79 -1.21 0.30 -18.70
N GLU A 80 -1.73 -0.87 -18.34
CA GLU A 80 -3.07 -1.36 -18.67
C GLU A 80 -4.04 -1.29 -17.49
N GLU A 81 -3.86 -0.28 -16.60
CA GLU A 81 -4.78 -0.07 -15.47
C GLU A 81 -6.16 0.32 -15.98
N THR A 82 -7.18 -0.21 -15.31
CA THR A 82 -8.59 0.12 -15.58
C THR A 82 -9.13 1.10 -14.53
N TYR A 83 -8.73 0.93 -13.27
CA TYR A 83 -9.23 1.69 -12.14
C TYR A 83 -8.17 2.67 -11.65
N TRP A 84 -8.22 3.89 -12.17
CA TRP A 84 -7.28 4.95 -11.89
C TRP A 84 -7.54 5.64 -10.55
N PRO A 85 -6.61 6.44 -10.02
CA PRO A 85 -6.86 7.24 -8.83
C PRO A 85 -8.13 8.07 -8.93
N ALA A 86 -8.88 8.19 -7.85
CA ALA A 86 -10.19 8.83 -7.81
C ALA A 86 -10.27 9.93 -6.74
N ASP A 87 -11.22 10.84 -6.90
CA ASP A 87 -11.54 11.86 -5.90
C ASP A 87 -12.54 11.28 -4.88
N VAL A 88 -12.19 11.38 -3.63
CA VAL A 88 -13.06 10.94 -2.52
C VAL A 88 -14.40 11.69 -2.50
N SER A 89 -14.41 12.99 -2.87
CA SER A 89 -15.63 13.80 -2.88
C SER A 89 -16.57 13.41 -4.03
N GLU A 90 -16.01 13.02 -5.18
CA GLU A 90 -16.78 12.49 -6.30
C GLU A 90 -17.31 11.10 -5.99
N PHE A 91 -16.44 10.24 -5.44
CA PHE A 91 -16.75 8.86 -5.10
C PHE A 91 -17.95 8.74 -4.18
N ILE A 92 -17.96 9.44 -3.03
CA ILE A 92 -19.01 9.26 -2.00
C ILE A 92 -20.41 9.66 -2.47
N ARG A 93 -20.54 10.47 -3.52
CA ARG A 93 -21.86 10.86 -4.07
C ARG A 93 -22.66 9.67 -4.65
N HIS A 94 -21.97 8.58 -4.92
CA HIS A 94 -22.54 7.35 -5.43
C HIS A 94 -22.97 6.36 -4.32
N PHE A 95 -22.96 6.82 -3.05
CA PHE A 95 -23.19 5.94 -1.91
C PHE A 95 -24.22 6.49 -0.95
N ASN A 96 -24.76 5.59 -0.14
CA ASN A 96 -25.38 5.89 1.15
C ASN A 96 -24.57 5.22 2.27
N ILE A 97 -24.83 5.60 3.53
CA ILE A 97 -24.23 4.96 4.70
C ILE A 97 -25.21 3.91 5.23
N GLN A 98 -24.77 2.66 5.28
CA GLN A 98 -25.57 1.54 5.80
C GLN A 98 -24.85 0.80 6.92
N THR A 99 -25.63 0.25 7.86
CA THR A 99 -25.14 -0.77 8.79
C THR A 99 -24.99 -2.11 8.06
N GLY A 100 -24.22 -3.03 8.65
CA GLY A 100 -24.11 -4.39 8.15
C GLY A 100 -25.42 -5.17 8.06
N ASN A 101 -26.48 -4.70 8.74
CA ASN A 101 -27.84 -5.22 8.65
C ASN A 101 -28.69 -4.51 7.58
N LYS A 102 -28.07 -3.67 6.74
CA LYS A 102 -28.71 -2.91 5.65
C LYS A 102 -29.67 -1.82 6.12
N SER A 103 -29.62 -1.39 7.36
CA SER A 103 -30.32 -0.20 7.81
C SER A 103 -29.61 1.05 7.31
N ILE A 104 -30.30 1.93 6.61
CA ILE A 104 -29.75 3.20 6.12
C ILE A 104 -29.56 4.13 7.31
N VAL A 105 -28.34 4.63 7.47
CA VAL A 105 -27.96 5.61 8.49
C VAL A 105 -28.03 7.02 7.91
N LYS A 106 -27.51 7.20 6.70
CA LYS A 106 -27.57 8.43 5.93
C LYS A 106 -27.83 8.09 4.48
N ASP A 107 -28.83 8.74 3.89
CA ASP A 107 -29.22 8.51 2.50
C ASP A 107 -28.39 9.34 1.52
N ALA A 108 -28.36 8.91 0.28
CA ALA A 108 -27.67 9.55 -0.83
C ALA A 108 -28.43 10.81 -1.34
N PRO A 109 -27.75 11.71 -2.06
CA PRO A 109 -26.31 11.73 -2.31
C PRO A 109 -25.52 12.20 -1.09
N LEU A 110 -24.37 11.57 -0.83
CA LEU A 110 -23.50 11.98 0.27
C LEU A 110 -22.53 13.08 -0.17
N GLU A 111 -22.17 13.92 0.79
CA GLU A 111 -21.02 14.82 0.71
C GLU A 111 -20.01 14.48 1.82
N LEU A 112 -18.75 14.97 1.73
CA LEU A 112 -17.70 14.63 2.69
C LEU A 112 -18.10 14.94 4.15
N GLN A 113 -18.82 16.00 4.37
CA GLN A 113 -19.33 16.38 5.68
C GLN A 113 -20.33 15.39 6.28
N ASP A 114 -21.03 14.62 5.43
CA ASP A 114 -21.97 13.60 5.90
C ASP A 114 -21.27 12.42 6.56
N LEU A 115 -19.98 12.23 6.25
CA LEU A 115 -19.17 11.20 6.88
C LEU A 115 -18.81 11.54 8.33
N SER A 116 -18.93 12.80 8.70
CA SER A 116 -18.73 13.29 10.07
C SER A 116 -19.93 13.04 10.99
N ALA A 117 -21.08 12.69 10.43
CA ALA A 117 -22.29 12.44 11.20
C ALA A 117 -22.05 11.32 12.22
N GLY A 118 -21.64 11.65 13.43
CA GLY A 118 -21.32 10.72 14.49
C GLY A 118 -19.93 10.83 15.11
N PHE A 119 -19.09 11.80 14.70
CA PHE A 119 -17.69 11.87 15.12
C PHE A 119 -17.23 13.15 15.80
N SER A 120 -18.10 14.03 16.21
CA SER A 120 -17.59 15.10 17.04
C SER A 120 -17.23 14.55 18.43
N PRO A 121 -15.95 14.56 18.86
CA PRO A 121 -15.58 14.13 20.21
C PRO A 121 -16.20 15.01 21.30
N THR A 122 -16.92 16.07 20.92
CA THR A 122 -17.57 17.04 21.82
C THR A 122 -19.06 16.81 22.02
N VAL A 123 -19.70 15.89 21.28
CA VAL A 123 -21.13 15.64 21.42
C VAL A 123 -21.37 14.37 22.24
N GLN A 124 -21.73 14.55 23.51
CA GLN A 124 -22.22 13.49 24.40
C GLN A 124 -23.73 13.28 24.20
N ASP A 125 -24.17 13.00 22.98
CA ASP A 125 -25.56 12.67 22.71
C ASP A 125 -25.70 11.15 22.64
N PRO A 126 -26.48 10.51 23.55
CA PRO A 126 -26.66 9.05 23.55
C PRO A 126 -27.40 8.50 22.31
N ASP A 127 -28.13 9.35 21.59
CA ASP A 127 -28.84 8.97 20.35
C ASP A 127 -27.95 9.15 19.11
N TYR A 128 -26.69 9.55 19.28
CA TYR A 128 -25.79 9.81 18.19
C TYR A 128 -25.16 8.51 17.66
N PHE A 129 -25.41 8.22 16.40
CA PHE A 129 -24.84 7.03 15.75
C PHE A 129 -23.33 7.19 15.55
N VAL A 130 -22.54 6.40 16.26
CA VAL A 130 -21.10 6.27 16.02
C VAL A 130 -20.88 5.21 14.94
N PRO A 131 -20.42 5.55 13.73
CA PRO A 131 -20.12 4.55 12.73
C PRO A 131 -19.12 3.53 13.28
N SER A 132 -19.59 2.30 13.37
CA SER A 132 -18.79 1.17 13.84
C SER A 132 -18.08 0.50 12.67
N GLU A 133 -17.20 -0.46 12.98
CA GLU A 133 -16.61 -1.35 11.97
C GLU A 133 -17.64 -2.07 11.09
N ASN A 134 -18.90 -2.10 11.50
CA ASN A 134 -20.02 -2.71 10.78
C ASN A 134 -20.85 -1.66 10.00
N THR A 135 -20.26 -0.53 9.65
CA THR A 135 -20.86 0.54 8.85
C THR A 135 -20.13 0.61 7.50
N PHE A 136 -20.88 0.78 6.43
CA PHE A 136 -20.39 0.69 5.06
C PHE A 136 -20.89 1.86 4.21
N LEU A 137 -20.04 2.40 3.37
CA LEU A 137 -20.47 3.14 2.20
C LEU A 137 -20.98 2.12 1.19
N THR A 138 -22.29 2.09 0.98
CA THR A 138 -22.94 1.13 0.09
C THR A 138 -23.31 1.81 -1.22
N ALA A 139 -22.84 1.27 -2.34
CA ALA A 139 -23.07 1.83 -3.66
C ALA A 139 -24.56 1.81 -4.03
N LEU A 140 -25.03 2.90 -4.65
CA LEU A 140 -26.39 3.00 -5.21
C LEU A 140 -26.50 2.21 -6.50
N ASP A 141 -25.42 2.22 -7.29
CA ASP A 141 -25.31 1.47 -8.52
C ASP A 141 -24.85 0.05 -8.26
N ASP A 142 -25.26 -0.88 -9.11
CA ASP A 142 -24.64 -2.20 -9.13
C ASP A 142 -23.22 -2.10 -9.72
N PHE A 143 -22.23 -2.15 -8.85
CA PHE A 143 -20.81 -2.10 -9.25
C PHE A 143 -20.41 -3.24 -10.22
N GLY A 144 -21.16 -4.34 -10.25
CA GLY A 144 -20.95 -5.42 -11.21
C GLY A 144 -21.35 -5.07 -12.65
N LYS A 145 -21.92 -3.88 -12.88
CA LYS A 145 -22.24 -3.33 -14.21
C LYS A 145 -21.22 -2.28 -14.68
N ASP A 146 -20.10 -2.20 -14.01
CA ASP A 146 -18.98 -1.29 -14.32
C ASP A 146 -19.41 0.18 -14.51
N PRO A 147 -20.09 0.81 -13.52
CA PRO A 147 -20.48 2.19 -13.62
C PRO A 147 -19.24 3.08 -13.79
N LYS A 148 -19.37 4.18 -14.55
CA LYS A 148 -18.23 5.01 -14.96
C LYS A 148 -17.42 5.61 -13.80
N TRP A 149 -18.05 5.86 -12.66
CA TRP A 149 -17.37 6.40 -11.48
C TRP A 149 -16.33 5.44 -10.88
N LEU A 150 -16.34 4.13 -11.24
CA LEU A 150 -15.28 3.20 -10.85
C LEU A 150 -13.95 3.48 -11.54
N LEU A 151 -13.96 4.11 -12.71
CA LEU A 151 -12.77 4.20 -13.56
C LEU A 151 -11.72 5.18 -13.05
N GLY A 152 -12.09 6.19 -12.26
CA GLY A 152 -11.17 7.22 -11.78
C GLY A 152 -10.58 8.10 -12.90
N HIS A 153 -9.40 8.68 -12.66
CA HIS A 153 -8.79 9.69 -13.54
C HIS A 153 -7.34 9.35 -13.88
N ARG A 154 -7.01 9.35 -15.16
CA ARG A 154 -5.64 9.12 -15.63
C ARG A 154 -4.76 10.35 -15.39
N PRO A 155 -3.46 10.18 -15.11
CA PRO A 155 -2.52 11.28 -15.08
C PRO A 155 -2.31 11.85 -16.49
N ASP A 156 -2.11 13.16 -16.54
CA ASP A 156 -1.64 13.84 -17.74
C ASP A 156 -0.25 13.30 -18.11
N TYR A 157 -0.09 12.87 -19.35
CA TYR A 157 1.12 12.18 -19.80
C TYR A 157 2.37 13.06 -19.71
N SER A 158 2.21 14.36 -19.92
CA SER A 158 3.35 15.30 -19.98
C SER A 158 3.80 15.76 -18.59
N THR A 159 2.86 15.97 -17.68
CA THR A 159 3.12 16.53 -16.35
C THR A 159 3.09 15.50 -15.23
N GLY A 160 2.37 14.40 -15.41
CA GLY A 160 2.07 13.45 -14.35
C GLY A 160 0.97 13.92 -13.39
N ARG A 161 0.30 15.04 -13.66
CA ARG A 161 -0.75 15.56 -12.79
C ARG A 161 -2.07 14.84 -13.03
N ILE A 162 -2.77 14.48 -11.96
CA ILE A 162 -4.20 14.12 -11.99
C ILE A 162 -4.98 15.32 -11.46
N LYS A 163 -5.72 15.99 -12.34
CA LYS A 163 -6.41 17.24 -11.99
C LYS A 163 -7.55 17.01 -10.99
N ASN A 164 -8.32 15.96 -11.19
CA ASN A 164 -9.58 15.69 -10.49
C ASN A 164 -9.49 14.57 -9.46
N ALA A 165 -8.29 14.12 -9.10
CA ALA A 165 -8.07 13.13 -8.05
C ALA A 165 -6.85 13.54 -7.22
N PRO A 166 -7.03 14.34 -6.15
CA PRO A 166 -5.94 14.73 -5.28
C PRO A 166 -5.46 13.52 -4.46
N ALA A 167 -4.15 13.43 -4.26
CA ALA A 167 -3.60 12.58 -3.21
C ALA A 167 -3.91 13.21 -1.84
N ILE A 168 -3.92 12.38 -0.78
CA ILE A 168 -4.08 12.87 0.58
C ILE A 168 -2.74 12.76 1.30
N LEU A 169 -2.20 13.87 1.74
CA LEU A 169 -0.97 13.94 2.53
C LEU A 169 -1.30 14.15 4.00
N ILE A 170 -0.86 13.23 4.85
CA ILE A 170 -0.96 13.39 6.31
C ILE A 170 0.45 13.36 6.89
N VAL A 171 0.87 14.46 7.50
CA VAL A 171 2.17 14.61 8.13
C VAL A 171 2.03 14.43 9.63
N VAL A 172 2.90 13.62 10.23
CA VAL A 172 2.88 13.28 11.65
C VAL A 172 4.22 13.64 12.26
N ASP A 173 4.20 14.51 13.27
CA ASP A 173 5.38 14.75 14.10
C ASP A 173 5.73 13.46 14.86
N LYS A 174 6.99 13.10 14.89
CA LYS A 174 7.52 11.92 15.58
C LYS A 174 8.55 12.28 16.66
N GLY A 175 8.64 13.56 16.95
CA GLY A 175 9.56 14.08 17.96
C GLY A 175 11.04 13.91 17.62
N ASN A 176 11.91 14.54 18.39
CA ASN A 176 13.37 14.37 18.33
C ASN A 176 13.98 14.55 16.95
N GLY A 177 13.40 15.40 16.09
CA GLY A 177 13.84 15.62 14.71
C GLY A 177 13.23 14.68 13.68
N TRP A 178 12.35 13.77 14.08
CA TRP A 178 11.67 12.84 13.19
C TRP A 178 10.32 13.37 12.72
N VAL A 179 10.01 13.14 11.44
CA VAL A 179 8.70 13.44 10.81
C VAL A 179 8.33 12.31 9.86
N ASP A 180 7.08 11.89 9.92
CA ASP A 180 6.49 10.94 8.98
C ASP A 180 5.56 11.65 8.01
N ALA A 181 5.70 11.40 6.72
CA ALA A 181 4.81 11.87 5.67
C ALA A 181 4.12 10.68 5.00
N TYR A 182 2.82 10.58 5.23
CA TYR A 182 1.95 9.56 4.65
C TYR A 182 1.27 10.12 3.41
N TRP A 183 1.55 9.56 2.24
CA TRP A 183 0.90 9.86 0.98
C TRP A 183 -0.12 8.77 0.69
N PHE A 184 -1.41 9.10 0.77
CA PHE A 184 -2.51 8.21 0.48
C PHE A 184 -2.98 8.38 -0.95
N TYR A 185 -3.31 7.26 -1.56
CA TYR A 185 -3.79 7.10 -2.92
C TYR A 185 -5.15 6.42 -2.85
N PHE A 186 -6.18 7.08 -3.34
CA PHE A 186 -7.54 6.55 -3.33
C PHE A 186 -7.93 6.08 -4.73
N TYR A 187 -8.56 4.92 -4.80
CA TYR A 187 -9.11 4.35 -6.01
C TYR A 187 -10.54 3.91 -5.74
N SER A 188 -11.43 4.03 -6.77
CA SER A 188 -12.85 3.69 -6.59
C SER A 188 -13.11 2.19 -6.50
N PHE A 189 -12.20 1.36 -7.01
CA PHE A 189 -12.35 -0.09 -7.02
C PHE A 189 -11.02 -0.80 -6.99
N ASN A 190 -10.93 -1.88 -6.21
CA ASN A 190 -9.83 -2.82 -6.22
C ASN A 190 -10.21 -4.06 -7.04
N LEU A 191 -9.50 -4.30 -8.12
CA LEU A 191 -9.59 -5.54 -8.88
C LEU A 191 -8.57 -6.53 -8.32
N GLY A 192 -9.06 -7.53 -7.62
CA GLY A 192 -8.20 -8.49 -6.94
C GLY A 192 -7.35 -9.36 -7.89
N ALA A 193 -6.42 -10.09 -7.31
CA ALA A 193 -5.48 -10.89 -8.06
C ALA A 193 -6.11 -12.10 -8.75
N PHE A 194 -5.50 -12.55 -9.84
CA PHE A 194 -5.86 -13.77 -10.55
C PHE A 194 -4.95 -14.94 -10.10
N ILE A 195 -5.54 -16.11 -9.94
CA ILE A 195 -4.82 -17.35 -9.66
C ILE A 195 -4.95 -18.25 -10.89
N MET A 196 -3.85 -18.50 -11.59
CA MET A 196 -3.84 -19.39 -12.78
C MET A 196 -4.94 -19.03 -13.79
N GLY A 197 -5.16 -17.74 -14.04
CA GLY A 197 -6.20 -17.25 -14.94
C GLY A 197 -7.63 -17.27 -14.36
N TYR A 198 -7.83 -17.80 -13.16
CA TYR A 198 -9.11 -17.77 -12.46
C TYR A 198 -9.16 -16.60 -11.47
N GLY A 199 -10.28 -15.92 -11.42
CA GLY A 199 -10.47 -14.76 -10.53
C GLY A 199 -11.39 -13.74 -11.18
N PRO A 200 -11.25 -12.47 -10.82
CA PRO A 200 -10.39 -11.93 -9.76
C PRO A 200 -10.84 -12.33 -8.33
N TRP A 201 -9.92 -12.31 -7.35
CA TRP A 201 -10.16 -12.68 -5.96
C TRP A 201 -9.77 -11.56 -5.03
N GLY A 202 -10.67 -11.16 -4.14
CA GLY A 202 -10.45 -10.05 -3.22
C GLY A 202 -10.88 -8.69 -3.78
N ASN A 203 -11.84 -8.68 -4.72
CA ASN A 203 -12.42 -7.43 -5.22
C ASN A 203 -13.15 -6.69 -4.11
N HIS A 204 -13.04 -5.37 -4.11
CA HIS A 204 -13.85 -4.51 -3.26
C HIS A 204 -14.00 -3.11 -3.87
N VAL A 205 -15.11 -2.48 -3.54
CA VAL A 205 -15.36 -1.08 -3.87
C VAL A 205 -14.58 -0.21 -2.90
N GLY A 206 -14.00 0.87 -3.41
CA GLY A 206 -13.07 1.74 -2.69
C GLY A 206 -11.74 1.05 -2.38
N ASP A 207 -10.65 1.76 -2.50
CA ASP A 207 -9.33 1.25 -2.14
C ASP A 207 -8.43 2.37 -1.61
N TRP A 208 -7.75 2.12 -0.50
CA TRP A 208 -6.84 3.03 0.16
C TRP A 208 -5.45 2.44 0.26
N GLU A 209 -4.60 2.83 -0.67
CA GLU A 209 -3.16 2.51 -0.63
C GLU A 209 -2.35 3.70 -0.18
N HIS A 210 -1.14 3.49 0.32
CA HIS A 210 -0.31 4.59 0.79
C HIS A 210 1.17 4.25 0.82
N SER A 211 1.97 5.31 0.88
CA SER A 211 3.39 5.24 1.19
C SER A 211 3.72 6.14 2.37
N LEU A 212 4.80 5.82 3.07
CA LEU A 212 5.36 6.60 4.15
C LEU A 212 6.80 6.96 3.82
N VAL A 213 7.12 8.24 3.80
CA VAL A 213 8.50 8.71 3.84
C VAL A 213 8.79 9.21 5.24
N ARG A 214 9.77 8.60 5.93
CA ARG A 214 10.23 9.02 7.25
C ARG A 214 11.48 9.87 7.13
N PHE A 215 11.44 11.03 7.72
CA PHE A 215 12.51 12.03 7.73
C PHE A 215 13.16 12.13 9.09
N TYR A 216 14.47 12.38 9.08
CA TYR A 216 15.22 12.85 10.25
C TYR A 216 15.90 14.16 9.93
N GLN A 217 15.62 15.21 10.71
CA GLN A 217 16.15 16.56 10.48
C GLN A 217 15.99 17.03 9.02
N GLY A 218 14.79 16.80 8.45
CA GLY A 218 14.43 17.17 7.08
C GLY A 218 15.03 16.29 5.97
N LYS A 219 15.84 15.28 6.30
CA LYS A 219 16.43 14.34 5.33
C LYS A 219 15.66 13.03 5.30
N PRO A 220 15.23 12.52 4.14
CA PRO A 220 14.54 11.25 4.04
C PRO A 220 15.48 10.11 4.44
N GLN A 221 15.01 9.23 5.33
CA GLN A 221 15.76 8.08 5.83
C GLN A 221 15.19 6.77 5.35
N TYR A 222 13.85 6.66 5.32
CA TYR A 222 13.16 5.44 5.00
C TYR A 222 11.96 5.70 4.10
N LEU A 223 11.66 4.71 3.25
CA LEU A 223 10.42 4.62 2.50
C LEU A 223 9.71 3.32 2.86
N TRP A 224 8.44 3.40 3.21
CA TRP A 224 7.58 2.23 3.34
C TRP A 224 6.42 2.34 2.34
N MET A 225 6.00 1.21 1.79
CA MET A 225 4.95 1.11 0.79
C MET A 225 3.94 0.07 1.21
N SER A 226 2.65 0.40 1.16
CA SER A 226 1.58 -0.54 1.45
C SER A 226 1.41 -1.56 0.33
N ALA A 227 1.13 -2.79 0.71
CA ALA A 227 0.74 -3.87 -0.19
C ALA A 227 -0.23 -4.79 0.55
N HIS A 228 -1.49 -4.78 0.18
CA HIS A 228 -2.56 -5.54 0.83
C HIS A 228 -2.65 -5.29 2.35
N GLY A 229 -2.68 -6.35 3.16
CA GLY A 229 -2.67 -6.26 4.62
C GLY A 229 -1.30 -5.97 5.25
N GLY A 230 -0.27 -5.68 4.44
CA GLY A 230 1.11 -5.47 4.88
C GLY A 230 1.80 -4.36 4.13
N GLY A 231 3.08 -4.57 3.82
CA GLY A 231 3.92 -3.62 3.10
C GLY A 231 5.39 -3.90 3.33
N GLN A 232 6.24 -3.12 2.66
CA GLN A 232 7.70 -3.28 2.71
C GLN A 232 8.37 -1.96 3.00
N ALA A 233 9.36 -2.00 3.90
CA ALA A 233 10.21 -0.87 4.25
C ALA A 233 11.57 -0.96 3.54
N TYR A 234 12.08 0.19 3.14
CA TYR A 234 13.40 0.34 2.52
C TYR A 234 14.15 1.51 3.15
N ILE A 235 15.46 1.43 3.17
CA ILE A 235 16.29 2.62 3.33
C ILE A 235 16.03 3.51 2.10
N PHE A 236 15.89 4.81 2.29
CA PHE A 236 15.53 5.74 1.20
C PHE A 236 16.52 5.65 0.02
N ASP A 237 17.79 5.40 0.29
CA ASP A 237 18.82 5.26 -0.74
C ASP A 237 18.73 3.95 -1.53
N ALA A 238 18.03 2.94 -1.03
CA ALA A 238 17.91 1.64 -1.67
C ALA A 238 16.92 1.62 -2.84
N VAL A 239 15.97 2.56 -2.87
CA VAL A 239 14.92 2.58 -3.90
C VAL A 239 15.35 3.38 -5.12
N GLU A 240 14.77 3.04 -6.25
CA GLU A 240 14.95 3.79 -7.49
C GLU A 240 14.43 5.22 -7.33
N LYS A 241 15.15 6.20 -7.91
CA LYS A 241 14.80 7.61 -7.83
C LYS A 241 14.77 8.25 -9.21
N LYS A 242 13.88 9.21 -9.38
CA LYS A 242 13.89 10.11 -10.54
C LYS A 242 14.53 11.43 -10.13
N THR A 243 15.57 11.80 -10.83
CA THR A 243 16.29 13.06 -10.63
C THR A 243 15.59 14.18 -11.39
N ARG A 244 15.35 15.29 -10.73
CA ARG A 244 14.87 16.53 -11.34
C ARG A 244 15.76 17.69 -10.91
N VAL A 245 16.18 18.51 -11.88
CA VAL A 245 16.86 19.76 -11.59
C VAL A 245 15.81 20.85 -11.39
N GLN A 246 15.78 21.43 -10.22
CA GLN A 246 14.93 22.59 -9.92
C GLN A 246 15.79 23.84 -9.97
N TYR A 247 15.44 24.76 -10.83
CA TYR A 247 16.09 26.07 -10.94
C TYR A 247 15.42 27.06 -10.00
N ALA A 248 16.13 27.59 -9.04
CA ALA A 248 15.65 28.62 -8.13
C ALA A 248 15.97 30.01 -8.71
N GLY A 249 15.04 30.57 -9.51
CA GLY A 249 15.14 31.92 -10.04
C GLY A 249 16.25 32.14 -11.11
N ALA A 250 16.47 33.40 -11.47
CA ALA A 250 17.42 33.79 -12.53
C ALA A 250 18.91 33.77 -12.11
N LYS A 251 19.26 33.33 -10.92
CA LYS A 251 20.65 33.24 -10.41
C LYS A 251 20.96 31.85 -9.82
N GLU A 252 21.70 31.11 -10.59
CA GLU A 252 22.72 30.06 -10.29
C GLU A 252 22.54 29.02 -9.16
N SER A 253 21.44 28.90 -8.45
CA SER A 253 21.26 27.79 -7.54
C SER A 253 20.32 26.74 -8.12
N SER A 254 20.87 25.74 -8.80
CA SER A 254 20.11 24.55 -9.18
C SER A 254 20.11 23.58 -8.01
N ARG A 255 18.93 23.13 -7.59
CA ARG A 255 18.78 22.06 -6.61
C ARG A 255 18.42 20.77 -7.34
N ILE A 256 19.18 19.73 -7.09
CA ILE A 256 18.87 18.39 -7.57
C ILE A 256 17.89 17.77 -6.57
N LEU A 257 16.70 17.43 -7.05
CA LEU A 257 15.72 16.68 -6.29
C LEU A 257 15.73 15.23 -6.75
N GLU A 258 15.92 14.32 -5.81
CA GLU A 258 15.84 12.87 -6.02
C GLU A 258 14.58 12.32 -5.38
N ARG A 259 13.55 12.08 -6.19
CA ARG A 259 12.26 11.59 -5.71
C ARG A 259 12.15 10.09 -5.89
N PRO A 260 11.73 9.34 -4.86
CA PRO A 260 11.63 7.89 -4.94
C PRO A 260 10.52 7.48 -5.92
N LEU A 261 10.78 6.40 -6.66
CA LEU A 261 9.79 5.77 -7.54
C LEU A 261 9.06 4.66 -6.81
N ILE A 262 7.76 4.61 -6.98
CA ILE A 262 6.86 3.57 -6.53
C ILE A 262 6.14 3.01 -7.75
N PHE A 263 5.92 1.70 -7.76
CA PHE A 263 5.22 1.00 -8.82
C PHE A 263 3.92 0.43 -8.25
N SER A 264 2.79 0.97 -8.72
CA SER A 264 1.45 0.52 -8.34
C SER A 264 1.04 -0.67 -9.17
N ALA A 265 0.57 -1.72 -8.52
CA ALA A 265 0.20 -2.96 -9.19
C ALA A 265 -1.14 -2.85 -9.90
N ARG A 266 -1.28 -3.60 -11.00
CA ARG A 266 -2.51 -3.70 -11.78
C ARG A 266 -3.68 -4.11 -10.91
N GLY A 267 -4.70 -3.30 -10.87
CA GLY A 267 -5.99 -3.54 -10.26
C GLY A 267 -5.99 -3.60 -8.73
N THR A 268 -4.96 -4.16 -8.10
CA THR A 268 -4.83 -4.24 -6.65
C THR A 268 -4.20 -2.99 -6.04
N HIS A 269 -3.58 -2.15 -6.85
CA HIS A 269 -2.90 -0.90 -6.50
C HIS A 269 -1.83 -1.03 -5.41
N ALA A 270 -1.49 -2.25 -5.02
CA ALA A 270 -0.41 -2.53 -4.08
C ALA A 270 0.91 -1.91 -4.56
N ASN A 271 1.66 -1.30 -3.64
CA ASN A 271 2.82 -0.50 -3.97
C ASN A 271 4.12 -1.28 -3.80
N TYR A 272 4.98 -1.22 -4.81
CA TYR A 272 6.26 -1.93 -4.86
C TYR A 272 7.43 -1.02 -5.23
N ALA A 273 8.64 -1.43 -4.86
CA ALA A 273 9.86 -0.68 -5.16
C ALA A 273 10.45 -0.96 -6.55
N SER A 274 9.86 -1.88 -7.31
CA SER A 274 10.38 -2.29 -8.62
C SER A 274 9.26 -2.81 -9.52
N VAL A 275 9.55 -2.86 -10.82
CA VAL A 275 8.67 -3.48 -11.82
C VAL A 275 8.70 -4.99 -11.76
N GLY A 276 7.66 -5.62 -12.29
CA GLY A 276 7.57 -7.07 -12.51
C GLY A 276 6.47 -7.74 -11.72
N GLN A 277 6.66 -9.02 -11.43
CA GLN A 277 5.70 -9.85 -10.71
C GLN A 277 6.08 -9.95 -9.22
N HIS A 278 5.14 -9.70 -8.34
CA HIS A 278 5.33 -9.72 -6.89
C HIS A 278 4.37 -10.70 -6.24
N ALA A 279 4.91 -11.70 -5.54
CA ALA A 279 4.07 -12.62 -4.78
C ALA A 279 3.47 -11.91 -3.56
N HIS A 280 2.19 -12.17 -3.31
CA HIS A 280 1.55 -11.72 -2.09
C HIS A 280 2.25 -12.34 -0.87
N ASP A 281 2.40 -11.56 0.16
CA ASP A 281 2.96 -12.00 1.42
C ASP A 281 1.88 -12.72 2.26
N VAL A 282 1.59 -13.93 1.87
CA VAL A 282 0.65 -14.84 2.54
C VAL A 282 1.39 -16.01 3.17
N PRO A 283 0.94 -16.53 4.33
CA PRO A 283 1.59 -17.65 4.97
C PRO A 283 1.51 -18.93 4.10
N PHE A 284 2.43 -19.85 4.33
CA PHE A 284 2.41 -21.22 3.79
C PHE A 284 2.44 -21.36 2.27
N PHE A 285 3.25 -20.54 1.58
CA PHE A 285 3.56 -20.73 0.16
C PHE A 285 2.41 -20.64 -0.84
N PHE A 286 1.29 -20.04 -0.48
CA PHE A 286 0.23 -19.72 -1.43
C PHE A 286 0.57 -18.53 -2.34
N SER A 287 1.80 -18.48 -2.83
CA SER A 287 2.30 -17.46 -3.74
C SER A 287 1.74 -17.54 -5.16
N ALA A 288 0.65 -18.28 -5.34
CA ALA A 288 -0.14 -18.24 -6.57
C ALA A 288 -0.85 -16.88 -6.76
N LEU A 289 -1.04 -16.12 -5.67
CA LEU A 289 -1.49 -14.73 -5.74
C LEU A 289 -0.30 -13.84 -6.03
N SER A 290 -0.34 -13.13 -7.14
CA SER A 290 0.73 -12.23 -7.56
C SER A 290 0.17 -10.95 -8.12
N ASP A 291 0.86 -9.87 -7.84
CA ASP A 291 0.67 -8.56 -8.42
C ASP A 291 1.66 -8.31 -9.55
N PHE A 292 1.28 -7.48 -10.50
CA PHE A 292 2.11 -7.10 -11.63
C PHE A 292 2.26 -5.59 -11.68
N THR A 293 3.50 -5.14 -11.82
CA THR A 293 3.85 -3.72 -11.93
C THR A 293 4.68 -3.49 -13.18
N ASP A 294 4.57 -2.30 -13.76
CA ASP A 294 5.38 -1.87 -14.89
C ASP A 294 5.68 -0.36 -14.84
N ARG A 295 6.34 0.15 -15.87
CA ARG A 295 6.61 1.59 -16.06
C ARG A 295 5.52 2.25 -16.87
N GLY A 296 4.27 2.09 -16.46
CA GLY A 296 3.15 2.78 -17.08
C GLY A 296 3.11 4.28 -16.78
N PRO A 297 1.97 4.95 -16.93
CA PRO A 297 1.85 6.39 -16.74
C PRO A 297 2.38 6.84 -15.39
N LEU A 298 3.23 7.86 -15.39
CA LEU A 298 3.79 8.43 -14.17
C LEU A 298 2.82 9.44 -13.56
N TRP A 299 2.45 9.22 -12.30
CA TRP A 299 1.70 10.15 -11.48
C TRP A 299 2.63 10.91 -10.54
N ASP A 300 2.44 12.22 -10.46
CA ASP A 300 3.10 13.11 -9.49
C ASP A 300 2.07 13.61 -8.47
N PRO A 301 1.94 12.97 -7.30
CA PRO A 301 0.98 13.37 -6.29
C PRO A 301 1.22 14.78 -5.73
N SER A 302 2.46 15.29 -5.78
CA SER A 302 2.78 16.63 -5.28
C SER A 302 2.16 17.77 -6.10
N LEU A 303 1.67 17.46 -7.31
CA LEU A 303 1.04 18.47 -8.19
C LEU A 303 -0.45 18.68 -7.90
N ASN A 304 -1.07 17.78 -7.15
CA ASN A 304 -2.45 17.91 -6.69
C ASN A 304 -2.65 17.03 -5.44
N TYR A 305 -2.72 17.65 -4.27
CA TYR A 305 -2.92 16.96 -2.99
C TYR A 305 -3.70 17.83 -2.02
N LEU A 306 -4.31 17.17 -1.03
CA LEU A 306 -4.88 17.77 0.16
C LEU A 306 -3.96 17.45 1.33
N GLY A 307 -3.50 18.48 2.05
CA GLY A 307 -2.47 18.36 3.07
C GLY A 307 -3.00 18.55 4.48
N TYR A 308 -2.62 17.64 5.38
CA TYR A 308 -3.02 17.65 6.79
C TYR A 308 -1.83 17.31 7.68
N THR A 309 -1.90 17.75 8.94
CA THR A 309 -1.07 17.21 10.02
C THR A 309 -1.93 16.41 10.99
N TYR A 310 -1.32 15.44 11.67
CA TYR A 310 -2.01 14.59 12.65
C TYR A 310 -1.14 14.42 13.90
N ASN A 311 -1.71 14.71 15.07
CA ASN A 311 -1.01 14.65 16.37
C ASN A 311 -1.35 13.40 17.19
N GLY A 312 -1.97 12.38 16.60
CA GLY A 312 -2.43 11.16 17.28
C GLY A 312 -3.90 11.18 17.70
N SER A 313 -4.52 12.36 17.72
CA SER A 313 -5.95 12.54 18.03
C SER A 313 -6.64 13.52 17.09
N VAL A 314 -5.98 14.64 16.77
CA VAL A 314 -6.55 15.72 15.98
C VAL A 314 -5.85 15.81 14.63
N VAL A 315 -6.65 15.93 13.57
CA VAL A 315 -6.21 16.28 12.23
C VAL A 315 -6.39 17.75 12.02
N THR A 316 -5.32 18.43 11.58
CA THR A 316 -5.34 19.87 11.29
C THR A 316 -5.05 20.07 9.80
N PRO A 317 -5.91 20.79 9.04
CA PRO A 317 -5.64 21.06 7.64
C PRO A 317 -4.45 22.01 7.50
N ALA A 318 -3.67 21.83 6.43
CA ALA A 318 -2.72 22.85 6.01
C ALA A 318 -3.46 24.03 5.37
N SER A 319 -2.75 25.14 5.15
CA SER A 319 -3.37 26.29 4.48
C SER A 319 -3.66 25.96 3.01
N GLY A 320 -4.92 26.04 2.59
CA GLY A 320 -5.28 25.79 1.20
C GLY A 320 -6.71 25.27 0.97
N PRO A 321 -6.93 24.51 -0.11
CA PRO A 321 -8.25 23.96 -0.44
C PRO A 321 -8.83 23.04 0.64
N GLU A 322 -7.99 22.33 1.38
CA GLU A 322 -8.34 21.42 2.46
C GLU A 322 -9.08 22.07 3.62
N GLU A 323 -8.81 23.37 3.90
CA GLU A 323 -9.54 24.12 4.91
C GLU A 323 -11.04 24.20 4.60
N LYS A 324 -11.37 24.26 3.31
CA LYS A 324 -12.77 24.32 2.83
C LYS A 324 -13.45 22.95 2.84
N LEU A 325 -12.68 21.89 2.68
CA LEU A 325 -13.21 20.53 2.70
C LEU A 325 -13.44 19.99 4.11
N GLY A 326 -12.80 20.62 5.10
CA GLY A 326 -12.82 20.15 6.49
C GLY A 326 -11.98 18.88 6.69
N VAL A 327 -12.03 18.35 7.90
CA VAL A 327 -11.24 17.17 8.33
C VAL A 327 -12.12 16.01 8.78
N ASP A 328 -13.39 16.26 9.02
CA ASP A 328 -14.29 15.34 9.71
C ASP A 328 -14.42 14.00 8.99
N TRP A 329 -14.41 14.02 7.67
CA TRP A 329 -14.49 12.83 6.83
C TRP A 329 -13.33 11.85 7.04
N LEU A 330 -12.15 12.32 7.46
CA LEU A 330 -10.99 11.47 7.76
C LEU A 330 -11.24 10.57 8.97
N TYR A 331 -12.10 11.01 9.90
CA TYR A 331 -12.46 10.23 11.07
C TYR A 331 -13.53 9.16 10.80
N PHE A 332 -14.01 9.02 9.57
CA PHE A 332 -14.97 7.96 9.24
C PHE A 332 -14.39 6.58 9.51
N LEU A 333 -14.84 5.91 10.56
CA LEU A 333 -14.38 4.60 11.00
C LEU A 333 -15.03 3.43 10.24
N GLY A 334 -16.06 3.72 9.45
CA GLY A 334 -16.72 2.73 8.60
C GLY A 334 -15.86 2.25 7.44
N ARG A 335 -16.43 1.40 6.63
CA ARG A 335 -15.81 0.85 5.42
C ARG A 335 -16.08 1.77 4.21
N TRP A 336 -15.04 2.07 3.47
CA TRP A 336 -15.09 2.87 2.24
C TRP A 336 -15.45 1.99 1.03
N GLY A 337 -16.65 1.41 1.08
CA GLY A 337 -17.17 0.54 0.05
C GLY A 337 -18.14 -0.50 0.61
N ASP A 338 -18.72 -1.26 -0.28
CA ASP A 338 -19.76 -2.23 0.02
C ASP A 338 -19.29 -3.33 0.98
N LYS A 339 -20.29 -3.87 1.68
CA LYS A 339 -20.11 -5.11 2.42
C LYS A 339 -19.89 -6.28 1.45
N GLN A 340 -19.08 -7.23 1.87
CA GLN A 340 -18.88 -8.50 1.17
C GLN A 340 -20.20 -9.09 0.71
N LEU A 341 -20.27 -9.53 -0.54
CA LEU A 341 -21.45 -10.17 -1.08
C LEU A 341 -21.80 -11.44 -0.31
N ASN A 342 -23.10 -11.69 -0.14
CA ASN A 342 -23.56 -12.91 0.48
C ASN A 342 -23.09 -14.13 -0.32
N TRP A 343 -22.76 -15.22 0.35
CA TRP A 343 -22.30 -16.45 -0.29
C TRP A 343 -23.33 -17.06 -1.27
N LYS A 344 -24.63 -16.70 -1.15
CA LYS A 344 -25.72 -17.09 -2.07
C LYS A 344 -25.80 -16.20 -3.32
N ASP A 345 -25.07 -15.06 -3.35
CA ASP A 345 -25.05 -14.22 -4.55
C ASP A 345 -24.30 -14.96 -5.68
N PRO A 346 -24.87 -15.09 -6.88
CA PRO A 346 -24.26 -15.85 -7.98
C PRO A 346 -22.91 -15.29 -8.43
N ARG A 347 -22.62 -14.03 -8.15
CA ARG A 347 -21.33 -13.39 -8.41
C ARG A 347 -20.26 -13.77 -7.40
N GLN A 348 -20.67 -14.14 -6.16
CA GLN A 348 -19.76 -14.52 -5.09
C GLN A 348 -19.22 -15.93 -5.32
N LYS A 349 -17.93 -16.06 -5.24
CA LYS A 349 -17.21 -17.35 -5.32
C LYS A 349 -16.14 -17.39 -4.25
N TRP A 350 -15.75 -18.57 -3.87
CA TRP A 350 -14.68 -18.80 -2.91
C TRP A 350 -13.56 -19.62 -3.53
N CYS A 351 -12.34 -19.21 -3.30
CA CYS A 351 -11.15 -20.05 -3.51
C CYS A 351 -10.52 -20.38 -2.15
N PRO A 352 -9.63 -21.36 -2.03
CA PRO A 352 -9.07 -21.80 -0.75
C PRO A 352 -8.37 -20.72 0.09
N VAL A 353 -8.15 -19.53 -0.45
CA VAL A 353 -7.45 -18.44 0.22
C VAL A 353 -8.25 -17.14 0.31
N GLN A 354 -9.31 -16.95 -0.54
CA GLN A 354 -10.00 -15.68 -0.61
C GLN A 354 -11.40 -15.78 -1.22
N TRP A 355 -12.32 -14.90 -0.79
CA TRP A 355 -13.58 -14.62 -1.49
C TRP A 355 -13.35 -13.74 -2.71
N ARG A 356 -14.24 -13.87 -3.70
CA ARG A 356 -14.20 -13.02 -4.90
C ARG A 356 -14.47 -11.56 -4.58
N PHE A 357 -15.48 -11.28 -3.75
CA PHE A 357 -15.79 -9.94 -3.25
C PHE A 357 -15.67 -9.92 -1.74
N ILE A 358 -14.99 -8.92 -1.21
CA ILE A 358 -14.74 -8.71 0.22
C ILE A 358 -15.21 -7.32 0.65
N ASP A 359 -15.20 -7.06 1.94
CA ASP A 359 -15.54 -5.75 2.49
C ASP A 359 -14.62 -4.65 1.96
N GLY A 360 -15.16 -3.45 1.73
CA GLY A 360 -14.38 -2.25 1.47
C GLY A 360 -13.35 -1.96 2.56
N PRO A 361 -12.29 -1.18 2.28
CA PRO A 361 -11.22 -0.87 3.22
C PRO A 361 -11.67 0.15 4.27
N ARG A 362 -10.88 0.30 5.32
CA ARG A 362 -10.98 1.44 6.24
C ARG A 362 -10.19 2.63 5.72
N GLY A 363 -10.60 3.83 6.12
CA GLY A 363 -9.96 5.09 5.74
C GLY A 363 -8.54 5.29 6.30
N PRO A 364 -7.93 6.46 5.98
CA PRO A 364 -6.54 6.76 6.29
C PRO A 364 -6.18 6.66 7.77
N LEU A 365 -6.97 7.22 8.68
CA LEU A 365 -6.65 7.22 10.10
C LEU A 365 -6.64 5.82 10.73
N ALA A 366 -7.36 4.85 10.13
CA ALA A 366 -7.33 3.45 10.58
C ALA A 366 -6.04 2.70 10.17
N LYS A 367 -5.09 3.38 9.53
CA LYS A 367 -3.81 2.79 9.11
C LYS A 367 -2.69 2.95 10.16
N HIS A 368 -3.02 3.30 11.40
CA HIS A 368 -2.07 3.43 12.52
C HIS A 368 -0.93 4.42 12.25
N LEU A 369 -1.30 5.69 11.99
CA LEU A 369 -0.33 6.74 11.67
C LEU A 369 0.53 7.14 12.88
N GLU A 370 0.04 6.86 14.09
CA GLU A 370 0.73 7.11 15.37
C GLU A 370 1.90 6.14 15.62
N ARG A 371 2.03 5.05 14.87
CA ARG A 371 3.04 4.01 15.09
C ARG A 371 4.46 4.54 15.09
N THR A 372 5.31 4.03 15.96
CA THR A 372 6.75 4.34 16.01
C THR A 372 7.55 3.52 14.99
N GLY A 373 7.11 2.29 14.71
CA GLY A 373 7.70 1.44 13.67
C GLY A 373 7.34 1.88 12.24
N LEU A 374 8.09 1.41 11.24
CA LEU A 374 7.80 1.72 9.83
C LEU A 374 6.61 0.92 9.30
N CYS A 375 6.52 -0.38 9.63
CA CYS A 375 5.46 -1.24 9.13
C CYS A 375 4.14 -1.04 9.87
N GLN A 376 3.05 -1.07 9.13
CA GLN A 376 1.70 -0.91 9.68
C GLN A 376 1.28 -2.06 10.59
N ARG A 377 1.68 -3.28 10.27
CA ARG A 377 1.34 -4.49 11.03
C ARG A 377 2.52 -5.43 11.13
N HIS A 378 2.61 -6.12 12.27
CA HIS A 378 3.44 -7.31 12.40
C HIS A 378 2.64 -8.53 11.96
N LYS A 379 3.21 -9.31 11.06
CA LYS A 379 2.60 -10.56 10.62
C LYS A 379 2.88 -11.63 11.66
N TRP A 380 1.88 -12.37 12.11
CA TRP A 380 2.03 -13.40 13.12
C TRP A 380 3.00 -14.54 12.71
N TRP A 381 3.25 -14.69 11.42
CA TRP A 381 4.24 -15.64 10.88
C TRP A 381 5.64 -15.05 10.72
N ASN A 382 5.81 -13.76 11.02
CA ASN A 382 7.11 -13.13 11.08
C ASN A 382 7.69 -13.30 12.50
N PHE A 383 8.23 -14.48 12.77
CA PHE A 383 8.79 -14.84 14.07
C PHE A 383 9.99 -13.99 14.50
N TRP A 384 10.58 -13.23 13.57
CA TRP A 384 11.77 -12.43 13.82
C TRP A 384 11.48 -11.08 14.45
N GLY A 385 10.22 -10.71 14.56
CA GLY A 385 9.78 -9.42 15.11
C GLY A 385 10.33 -8.23 14.32
N GLY A 386 9.65 -7.10 14.40
CA GLY A 386 10.13 -5.86 13.78
C GLY A 386 9.76 -5.71 12.30
N CYS A 387 10.10 -4.54 11.79
CA CYS A 387 9.91 -4.13 10.40
C CYS A 387 11.27 -3.77 9.82
N PRO A 388 11.97 -4.74 9.21
CA PRO A 388 13.30 -4.49 8.67
C PRO A 388 13.22 -3.56 7.47
N ALA A 389 14.03 -2.49 7.48
CA ALA A 389 14.25 -1.67 6.31
C ALA A 389 15.26 -2.34 5.38
N ARG A 390 14.85 -2.66 4.17
CA ARG A 390 15.71 -3.28 3.15
C ARG A 390 16.73 -2.29 2.62
N ARG A 391 17.93 -2.76 2.37
CA ARG A 391 19.05 -1.94 1.85
C ARG A 391 19.19 -1.99 0.35
N SER A 392 18.57 -2.94 -0.28
CA SER A 392 18.60 -3.10 -1.73
C SER A 392 17.31 -3.71 -2.22
N ILE A 393 16.95 -3.39 -3.44
CA ILE A 393 15.92 -4.10 -4.16
C ILE A 393 16.53 -5.41 -4.64
N LYS A 394 15.97 -6.56 -4.24
CA LYS A 394 16.44 -7.85 -4.75
C LYS A 394 16.21 -7.91 -6.26
N ARG A 395 17.26 -8.18 -7.02
CA ARG A 395 17.11 -8.64 -8.41
C ARG A 395 16.24 -9.89 -8.40
N GLY A 396 15.07 -9.81 -9.02
CA GLY A 396 14.11 -10.88 -9.13
C GLY A 396 12.93 -10.86 -8.15
N GLN A 397 12.81 -9.87 -7.28
CA GLN A 397 11.51 -9.48 -6.69
C GLN A 397 10.80 -8.45 -7.58
N GLY A 398 11.54 -7.76 -8.41
CA GLY A 398 11.02 -7.01 -9.50
C GLY A 398 11.71 -7.54 -10.73
N LEU A 399 10.98 -8.24 -11.53
CA LEU A 399 11.44 -8.62 -12.82
C LEU A 399 11.34 -7.42 -13.69
N ASP A 400 12.47 -7.10 -14.26
CA ASP A 400 12.54 -6.10 -15.28
C ASP A 400 11.64 -6.56 -16.42
N ALA A 401 10.42 -6.04 -16.47
CA ALA A 401 9.49 -6.32 -17.57
C ALA A 401 10.08 -5.91 -18.93
N GLU A 402 11.13 -5.06 -18.92
CA GLU A 402 11.89 -4.69 -20.10
C GLU A 402 12.78 -5.86 -20.61
N HIS A 403 13.11 -6.83 -19.78
CA HIS A 403 14.02 -7.92 -20.13
C HIS A 403 13.36 -9.27 -20.37
N ASN A 404 12.04 -9.35 -20.38
CA ASN A 404 11.24 -10.53 -20.81
C ASN A 404 11.57 -11.88 -20.15
N ASP A 405 12.40 -11.93 -19.12
CA ASP A 405 12.90 -13.18 -18.56
C ASP A 405 11.87 -13.97 -17.78
N LEU A 406 10.66 -13.41 -17.58
CA LEU A 406 9.59 -14.08 -16.84
C LEU A 406 8.17 -13.70 -17.32
N VAL A 407 8.01 -13.08 -18.47
CA VAL A 407 6.69 -13.04 -19.13
C VAL A 407 6.35 -14.48 -19.54
N GLY A 408 5.47 -15.12 -18.77
CA GLY A 408 5.08 -16.52 -18.95
C GLY A 408 5.45 -17.46 -17.79
N ASP A 409 6.37 -17.10 -16.88
CA ASP A 409 6.72 -17.94 -15.74
C ASP A 409 5.92 -17.61 -14.48
N ASN A 410 4.63 -17.89 -14.48
CA ASN A 410 3.75 -17.76 -13.30
C ASN A 410 4.24 -18.53 -12.05
N CYS A 411 5.28 -19.34 -12.21
CA CYS A 411 5.88 -20.17 -11.17
C CYS A 411 7.29 -19.71 -10.76
N GLY A 412 7.91 -18.79 -11.48
CA GLY A 412 9.27 -18.36 -11.23
C GLY A 412 9.48 -17.79 -9.84
N ILE A 413 8.51 -17.05 -9.32
CA ILE A 413 8.58 -16.40 -8.01
C ILE A 413 8.68 -17.40 -6.86
N LEU A 414 7.98 -18.53 -6.93
CA LEU A 414 8.02 -19.58 -5.89
C LEU A 414 9.39 -20.19 -5.72
N LEU A 415 10.03 -20.43 -6.85
CA LEU A 415 11.30 -21.13 -6.91
C LEU A 415 12.48 -20.17 -6.90
N TYR A 416 12.21 -18.87 -7.03
CA TYR A 416 13.22 -17.84 -7.16
C TYR A 416 14.17 -17.77 -5.96
N ARG A 417 13.66 -18.00 -4.76
CA ARG A 417 14.47 -18.02 -3.53
C ARG A 417 15.45 -19.19 -3.46
N ILE A 418 15.28 -20.20 -4.34
CA ILE A 418 16.16 -21.35 -4.38
C ILE A 418 17.41 -20.99 -5.20
N ARG A 419 18.55 -20.93 -4.55
CA ARG A 419 19.88 -20.85 -5.16
C ARG A 419 20.66 -22.13 -4.86
N PRO A 420 21.41 -22.69 -5.75
CA PRO A 420 21.81 -22.30 -7.10
C PRO A 420 20.77 -22.67 -8.18
N LYS A 421 20.96 -22.15 -9.40
CA LYS A 421 20.04 -22.35 -10.54
C LYS A 421 19.68 -23.83 -10.82
N TRP A 422 20.63 -24.75 -10.69
CA TRP A 422 20.39 -26.18 -10.92
C TRP A 422 19.39 -26.78 -9.92
N LEU A 423 19.44 -26.37 -8.63
CA LEU A 423 18.52 -26.84 -7.61
C LEU A 423 17.12 -26.28 -7.83
N ARG A 424 17.03 -25.04 -8.35
CA ARG A 424 15.76 -24.43 -8.77
C ARG A 424 15.12 -25.22 -9.92
N SER A 425 15.91 -25.60 -10.94
CA SER A 425 15.45 -26.41 -12.06
C SER A 425 15.00 -27.79 -11.59
N LEU A 426 15.74 -28.41 -10.67
CA LEU A 426 15.36 -29.69 -10.07
C LEU A 426 14.07 -29.57 -9.26
N ALA A 427 13.92 -28.50 -8.46
CA ALA A 427 12.69 -28.23 -7.72
C ALA A 427 11.49 -28.00 -8.65
N ARG A 428 11.68 -27.35 -9.80
CA ARG A 428 10.66 -27.23 -10.85
C ARG A 428 10.18 -28.57 -11.38
N LEU A 429 11.10 -29.53 -11.56
CA LEU A 429 10.76 -30.87 -12.07
C LEU A 429 10.04 -31.75 -11.04
N VAL A 430 10.39 -31.61 -9.75
CA VAL A 430 9.93 -32.52 -8.71
C VAL A 430 8.69 -32.01 -7.96
N MET A 431 8.48 -30.71 -7.91
CA MET A 431 7.33 -30.13 -7.21
C MET A 431 6.07 -30.22 -8.09
N TRP A 432 4.95 -30.59 -7.46
CA TRP A 432 3.62 -30.60 -8.11
C TRP A 432 3.34 -29.31 -8.90
N ARG A 433 3.75 -28.17 -8.37
CA ARG A 433 3.61 -26.88 -9.04
C ARG A 433 4.55 -26.71 -10.23
N GLY A 434 5.73 -27.31 -10.22
CA GLY A 434 6.62 -27.35 -11.39
C GLY A 434 6.00 -28.07 -12.56
N ILE A 435 5.33 -29.20 -12.32
CA ILE A 435 4.59 -29.94 -13.34
C ILE A 435 3.40 -29.11 -13.84
N ALA A 436 2.65 -28.48 -12.94
CA ALA A 436 1.53 -27.60 -13.30
C ALA A 436 1.98 -26.41 -14.14
N CYS A 437 3.13 -25.82 -13.82
CA CYS A 437 3.69 -24.70 -14.58
C CYS A 437 4.16 -25.11 -15.96
N PHE A 438 4.87 -26.23 -16.04
CA PHE A 438 5.30 -26.78 -17.31
C PHE A 438 4.11 -27.14 -18.22
N THR A 439 3.05 -27.68 -17.62
CA THR A 439 1.82 -28.01 -18.35
C THR A 439 1.12 -26.76 -18.85
N MET A 440 1.06 -25.70 -18.02
CA MET A 440 0.46 -24.43 -18.43
C MET A 440 1.28 -23.75 -19.52
N ASP A 441 2.59 -23.63 -19.36
CA ASP A 441 3.48 -23.05 -20.38
C ASP A 441 3.36 -23.80 -21.71
N TYR A 442 3.16 -25.11 -21.67
CA TYR A 442 2.97 -25.92 -22.86
C TYR A 442 1.63 -25.68 -23.57
N PHE A 443 0.55 -25.42 -22.83
CA PHE A 443 -0.79 -25.22 -23.40
C PHE A 443 -1.16 -23.73 -23.64
N THR A 444 -0.44 -22.78 -23.05
CA THR A 444 -0.70 -21.36 -23.21
C THR A 444 0.35 -20.61 -24.04
N GLY A 445 1.47 -21.23 -24.32
CA GLY A 445 2.51 -20.74 -25.27
C GLY A 445 2.11 -21.03 -26.66
#